data_25b913d2af073b72fe6bd49ef2a31347
#
_entry.id   25b913d2af073b72fe6bd49ef2a31347
#
_cell.length_a   1.000
_cell.length_b   1.000
_cell.length_c   1.000
_cell.angle_alpha   90.00
_cell.angle_beta   90.00
_cell.angle_gamma   90.00
#
_symmetry.space_group_name_H-M   'P 1'
#
loop_
_entity.id
_entity.type
_entity.pdbx_description
1 polymer ?
#
loop_
_entity_poly.entity_id
_entity_poly.type
_entity_poly.pdbx_seq_one_letter_code
_entity_poly.pdbx_strand_id
1 'polypeptide(L)'
;MKVFKNLFLLAVSAAVSVCANAQQSGIDSTGLPGDNFSLQGALEMFQKAASPEDFEKLINEENNNVNNLDLNGDGDVDYVKVIDKVDKEVHALVLQVSVSETENQDIAVIEIEKTGDENAILQIIGDEDIYGEQVIVEPASEDGGAFNFYGGSTHSGPSADAVQQRNGIVANVWLWPSVRFIYAPAYRPWISPWRWHLYPVWWKPWKPYAWHVWHPRVVVFQRPFVVVRTHRVVRAHAIYKPLRVTSATVHTRHAASVNHYRVTRTKTTHTGPGGTTIRTTTTVKKNGHLKGKKTTVRRRR
;
A
#
# COMPACT_ATOMS: atom_id res chain seq x y z
N MET A 1 -14.71 70.14 51.55
CA MET A 1 -13.40 69.83 52.13
C MET A 1 -13.22 68.34 52.22
N LYS A 2 -12.18 67.81 51.76
CA LYS A 2 -11.71 66.45 51.62
C LYS A 2 -12.26 65.72 50.39
N VAL A 3 -11.38 65.77 49.36
CA VAL A 3 -11.45 65.05 48.10
C VAL A 3 -10.97 63.62 48.35
N PHE A 4 -11.82 62.62 48.09
CA PHE A 4 -11.39 61.22 48.01
C PHE A 4 -11.13 60.88 46.54
N LYS A 5 -9.85 60.68 46.25
CA LYS A 5 -9.41 60.15 44.99
C LYS A 5 -9.64 58.61 44.96
N ASN A 6 -10.60 58.20 44.17
CA ASN A 6 -10.75 56.77 43.87
C ASN A 6 -9.74 56.37 42.77
N LEU A 7 -8.74 55.67 43.20
CA LEU A 7 -7.77 54.96 42.29
C LEU A 7 -8.44 53.74 41.77
N PHE A 8 -8.87 53.79 40.51
CA PHE A 8 -9.42 52.62 39.80
C PHE A 8 -8.23 51.82 39.25
N LEU A 9 -7.90 50.73 39.92
CA LEU A 9 -6.86 49.80 39.46
C LEU A 9 -7.46 48.95 38.36
N LEU A 10 -7.13 49.29 37.11
CA LEU A 10 -7.50 48.49 35.94
C LEU A 10 -6.55 47.30 35.86
N ALA A 11 -6.99 46.13 36.35
CA ALA A 11 -6.30 44.88 36.17
C ALA A 11 -6.52 44.40 34.72
N VAL A 12 -5.57 44.69 33.83
CA VAL A 12 -5.50 44.10 32.48
C VAL A 12 -5.08 42.66 32.64
N SER A 13 -6.08 41.77 32.65
CA SER A 13 -5.85 40.34 32.56
C SER A 13 -5.44 40.00 31.13
N ALA A 14 -4.13 39.91 30.88
CA ALA A 14 -3.60 39.38 29.63
C ALA A 14 -3.90 37.89 29.59
N ALA A 15 -5.00 37.53 28.96
CA ALA A 15 -5.27 36.15 28.57
C ALA A 15 -4.26 35.74 27.48
N VAL A 16 -3.14 35.14 27.91
CA VAL A 16 -2.23 34.43 27.01
C VAL A 16 -2.98 33.21 26.54
N SER A 17 -3.63 33.34 25.37
CA SER A 17 -4.12 32.19 24.62
C SER A 17 -2.91 31.41 24.17
N VAL A 18 -2.50 30.42 24.96
CA VAL A 18 -1.60 29.37 24.50
C VAL A 18 -2.39 28.60 23.45
N CYS A 19 -2.22 29.00 22.20
CA CYS A 19 -2.55 28.12 21.08
C CYS A 19 -1.64 26.89 21.26
N ALA A 20 -2.14 25.88 21.96
CA ALA A 20 -1.61 24.56 21.89
C ALA A 20 -1.73 24.16 20.41
N ASN A 21 -0.67 24.39 19.65
CA ASN A 21 -0.45 23.66 18.43
C ASN A 21 -0.31 22.21 18.88
N ALA A 22 -1.45 21.51 19.01
CA ALA A 22 -1.45 20.07 18.92
C ALA A 22 -0.81 19.78 17.56
N GLN A 23 0.50 19.58 17.54
CA GLN A 23 1.14 18.86 16.48
C GLN A 23 0.47 17.48 16.51
N GLN A 24 -0.68 17.39 15.85
CA GLN A 24 -1.11 16.15 15.29
C GLN A 24 0.08 15.72 14.46
N SER A 25 0.82 14.73 14.96
CA SER A 25 1.70 13.89 14.17
C SER A 25 0.78 13.11 13.21
N GLY A 26 0.09 13.89 12.38
CA GLY A 26 -0.79 13.42 11.35
C GLY A 26 0.12 12.75 10.33
N ILE A 27 -0.03 11.46 10.24
CA ILE A 27 0.51 10.70 9.13
C ILE A 27 -0.02 11.38 7.86
N ASP A 28 0.83 12.12 7.18
CA ASP A 28 0.44 12.87 6.00
C ASP A 28 0.14 11.90 4.85
N SER A 29 -0.98 12.08 4.15
CA SER A 29 -1.26 11.41 2.89
C SER A 29 -0.12 11.67 1.88
N THR A 30 0.22 10.68 1.08
CA THR A 30 1.17 10.85 -0.03
C THR A 30 0.54 11.66 -1.17
N GLY A 31 -0.79 11.72 -1.20
CA GLY A 31 -1.57 12.27 -2.30
C GLY A 31 -1.62 11.37 -3.52
N LEU A 32 -1.23 10.11 -3.36
CA LEU A 32 -1.32 9.08 -4.40
C LEU A 32 -2.62 8.28 -4.25
N PRO A 33 -3.16 7.72 -5.35
CA PRO A 33 -4.32 6.84 -5.26
C PRO A 33 -4.12 5.67 -4.30
N GLY A 34 -2.91 5.12 -4.22
CA GLY A 34 -2.57 4.00 -3.35
C GLY A 34 -2.75 4.25 -1.85
N ASP A 35 -2.86 5.50 -1.42
CA ASP A 35 -3.27 5.83 -0.05
C ASP A 35 -4.67 5.31 0.28
N ASN A 36 -5.51 5.12 -0.74
CA ASN A 36 -6.90 4.72 -0.64
C ASN A 36 -7.13 3.21 -0.87
N PHE A 37 -6.07 2.40 -0.97
CA PHE A 37 -6.20 0.95 -1.01
C PHE A 37 -5.15 0.28 -0.13
N SER A 38 -5.61 -0.56 0.79
CA SER A 38 -4.74 -1.26 1.73
C SER A 38 -4.23 -2.58 1.17
N LEU A 39 -2.94 -2.65 0.76
CA LEU A 39 -2.32 -3.92 0.34
C LEU A 39 -2.31 -4.96 1.47
N GLN A 40 -2.03 -4.52 2.70
CA GLN A 40 -2.05 -5.40 3.88
C GLN A 40 -3.47 -5.88 4.17
N GLY A 41 -4.46 -4.98 4.07
CA GLY A 41 -5.88 -5.34 4.21
C GLY A 41 -6.32 -6.33 3.15
N ALA A 42 -5.88 -6.15 1.90
CA ALA A 42 -6.16 -7.10 0.82
C ALA A 42 -5.57 -8.49 1.12
N LEU A 43 -4.34 -8.57 1.63
CA LEU A 43 -3.76 -9.85 2.04
C LEU A 43 -4.51 -10.50 3.21
N GLU A 44 -5.00 -9.71 4.17
CA GLU A 44 -5.80 -10.23 5.27
C GLU A 44 -7.15 -10.78 4.77
N MET A 45 -7.77 -10.09 3.81
CA MET A 45 -9.00 -10.61 3.19
C MET A 45 -8.71 -11.86 2.36
N PHE A 46 -7.59 -11.91 1.64
CA PHE A 46 -7.18 -13.10 0.90
C PHE A 46 -6.91 -14.31 1.82
N GLN A 47 -6.30 -14.06 2.97
CA GLN A 47 -6.08 -15.09 3.99
C GLN A 47 -7.40 -15.67 4.53
N LYS A 48 -8.43 -14.83 4.70
CA LYS A 48 -9.75 -15.20 5.25
C LYS A 48 -10.67 -15.82 4.21
N ALA A 49 -10.53 -15.46 2.96
CA ALA A 49 -11.39 -15.85 1.86
C ALA A 49 -11.37 -17.37 1.61
N ALA A 50 -12.51 -17.94 1.30
CA ALA A 50 -12.63 -19.33 0.92
C ALA A 50 -12.31 -19.58 -0.57
N SER A 51 -12.41 -18.56 -1.42
CA SER A 51 -12.16 -18.62 -2.86
C SER A 51 -11.78 -17.23 -3.39
N PRO A 52 -11.27 -17.12 -4.65
CA PRO A 52 -11.04 -15.82 -5.29
C PRO A 52 -12.31 -14.98 -5.46
N GLU A 53 -13.47 -15.59 -5.65
CA GLU A 53 -14.77 -14.89 -5.68
C GLU A 53 -15.11 -14.29 -4.32
N ASP A 54 -14.94 -15.06 -3.24
CA ASP A 54 -15.14 -14.59 -1.88
C ASP A 54 -14.15 -13.48 -1.52
N PHE A 55 -12.90 -13.64 -1.94
CA PHE A 55 -11.88 -12.59 -1.81
C PHE A 55 -12.30 -11.28 -2.49
N GLU A 56 -12.78 -11.37 -3.75
CA GLU A 56 -13.26 -10.21 -4.49
C GLU A 56 -14.41 -9.52 -3.74
N LYS A 57 -15.33 -10.29 -3.15
CA LYS A 57 -16.38 -9.76 -2.32
C LYS A 57 -15.83 -9.05 -1.09
N LEU A 58 -14.94 -9.69 -0.34
CA LEU A 58 -14.39 -9.16 0.91
C LEU A 58 -13.64 -7.82 0.71
N ILE A 59 -12.87 -7.67 -0.36
CA ILE A 59 -12.16 -6.41 -0.61
C ILE A 59 -13.07 -5.27 -1.03
N ASN A 60 -14.30 -5.56 -1.49
CA ASN A 60 -15.30 -4.59 -1.90
C ASN A 60 -16.40 -4.35 -0.87
N GLU A 61 -16.31 -4.92 0.31
CA GLU A 61 -17.19 -4.60 1.43
C GLU A 61 -16.67 -3.39 2.18
N GLU A 62 -17.47 -2.31 2.29
CA GLU A 62 -17.12 -1.06 2.96
C GLU A 62 -16.56 -1.28 4.39
N ASN A 63 -17.22 -2.18 5.15
CA ASN A 63 -16.86 -2.45 6.55
C ASN A 63 -15.50 -3.13 6.74
N ASN A 64 -14.96 -3.74 5.70
CA ASN A 64 -13.65 -4.38 5.74
C ASN A 64 -12.49 -3.38 5.64
N ASN A 65 -12.78 -2.13 5.27
CA ASN A 65 -11.80 -1.03 5.21
C ASN A 65 -10.56 -1.36 4.36
N VAL A 66 -10.75 -2.01 3.22
CA VAL A 66 -9.66 -2.34 2.28
C VAL A 66 -9.62 -1.38 1.11
N ASN A 67 -10.82 -1.05 0.57
CA ASN A 67 -11.00 -0.25 -0.62
C ASN A 67 -11.68 1.09 -0.31
N ASN A 68 -11.07 2.17 -0.75
CA ASN A 68 -11.55 3.56 -0.67
C ASN A 68 -11.16 4.33 -1.96
N LEU A 69 -10.88 3.58 -3.06
CA LEU A 69 -10.41 4.14 -4.33
C LEU A 69 -11.53 4.87 -5.07
N ASP A 70 -11.17 6.00 -5.66
CA ASP A 70 -11.92 6.73 -6.67
C ASP A 70 -10.93 7.14 -7.77
N LEU A 71 -10.70 6.26 -8.74
CA LEU A 71 -9.72 6.46 -9.81
C LEU A 71 -10.31 7.23 -10.99
N ASN A 72 -11.61 7.08 -11.19
CA ASN A 72 -12.33 7.78 -12.27
C ASN A 72 -12.70 9.22 -11.86
N GLY A 73 -12.71 9.55 -10.55
CA GLY A 73 -12.97 10.86 -9.97
C GLY A 73 -14.44 11.27 -10.04
N ASP A 74 -15.36 10.31 -9.97
CA ASP A 74 -16.80 10.57 -9.93
C ASP A 74 -17.31 10.83 -8.51
N GLY A 75 -16.42 10.63 -7.51
CA GLY A 75 -16.68 10.83 -6.10
C GLY A 75 -17.37 9.65 -5.44
N ASP A 76 -17.39 8.49 -6.07
CA ASP A 76 -17.82 7.22 -5.52
C ASP A 76 -16.65 6.22 -5.49
N VAL A 77 -16.67 5.27 -4.54
CA VAL A 77 -15.63 4.24 -4.49
C VAL A 77 -15.79 3.28 -5.65
N ASP A 78 -14.68 2.99 -6.33
CA ASP A 78 -14.62 2.07 -7.45
C ASP A 78 -14.65 0.60 -7.01
N TYR A 79 -15.27 -0.26 -7.83
CA TYR A 79 -15.26 -1.71 -7.61
C TYR A 79 -13.97 -2.35 -8.09
N VAL A 80 -13.33 -3.12 -7.22
CA VAL A 80 -12.10 -3.86 -7.52
C VAL A 80 -12.42 -5.28 -7.96
N LYS A 81 -12.12 -5.61 -9.21
CA LYS A 81 -12.25 -6.95 -9.80
C LYS A 81 -11.04 -7.79 -9.48
N VAL A 82 -11.22 -9.10 -9.40
CA VAL A 82 -10.14 -10.09 -9.27
C VAL A 82 -10.07 -10.96 -10.52
N ILE A 83 -8.87 -11.07 -11.10
CA ILE A 83 -8.60 -11.86 -12.29
C ILE A 83 -7.39 -12.75 -12.03
N ASP A 84 -7.58 -14.07 -11.97
CA ASP A 84 -6.47 -15.01 -11.78
C ASP A 84 -5.83 -15.39 -13.12
N LYS A 85 -4.55 -15.12 -13.26
CA LYS A 85 -3.70 -15.56 -14.36
C LYS A 85 -2.83 -16.72 -13.89
N VAL A 86 -2.93 -17.85 -14.55
CA VAL A 86 -2.33 -19.11 -14.11
C VAL A 86 -1.36 -19.65 -15.15
N ASP A 87 -0.21 -20.10 -14.71
CA ASP A 87 0.70 -20.97 -15.48
C ASP A 87 1.24 -22.05 -14.55
N LYS A 88 0.75 -23.29 -14.73
CA LYS A 88 1.10 -24.47 -13.92
C LYS A 88 0.82 -24.23 -12.42
N GLU A 89 1.88 -24.17 -11.61
CA GLU A 89 1.82 -24.00 -10.15
C GLU A 89 2.03 -22.55 -9.71
N VAL A 90 1.72 -21.60 -10.59
CA VAL A 90 1.96 -20.18 -10.39
C VAL A 90 0.68 -19.43 -10.66
N HIS A 91 0.28 -18.55 -9.72
CA HIS A 91 -0.90 -17.72 -9.80
C HIS A 91 -0.54 -16.24 -9.69
N ALA A 92 -1.20 -15.41 -10.50
CA ALA A 92 -1.15 -13.97 -10.39
C ALA A 92 -2.60 -13.45 -10.35
N LEU A 93 -3.11 -13.18 -9.14
CA LEU A 93 -4.43 -12.60 -8.95
C LEU A 93 -4.33 -11.08 -9.09
N VAL A 94 -4.75 -10.59 -10.25
CA VAL A 94 -4.73 -9.17 -10.58
C VAL A 94 -5.93 -8.48 -9.95
N LEU A 95 -5.68 -7.44 -9.18
CA LEU A 95 -6.68 -6.54 -8.63
C LEU A 95 -6.82 -5.36 -9.61
N GLN A 96 -8.01 -5.22 -10.22
CA GLN A 96 -8.22 -4.30 -11.32
C GLN A 96 -9.50 -3.49 -11.14
N VAL A 97 -9.44 -2.19 -11.43
CA VAL A 97 -10.59 -1.28 -11.47
C VAL A 97 -10.96 -0.97 -12.92
N SER A 98 -12.27 -1.00 -13.23
CA SER A 98 -12.78 -0.43 -14.48
C SER A 98 -12.93 1.08 -14.29
N VAL A 99 -12.12 1.87 -15.01
CA VAL A 99 -12.11 3.34 -14.91
C VAL A 99 -13.14 3.95 -15.84
N SER A 100 -13.45 3.26 -16.92
CA SER A 100 -14.50 3.59 -17.88
C SER A 100 -14.98 2.32 -18.58
N GLU A 101 -15.90 2.47 -19.54
CA GLU A 101 -16.34 1.35 -20.38
C GLU A 101 -15.19 0.68 -21.13
N THR A 102 -14.16 1.45 -21.50
CA THR A 102 -13.06 1.01 -22.36
C THR A 102 -11.70 0.93 -21.65
N GLU A 103 -11.58 1.49 -20.45
CA GLU A 103 -10.32 1.53 -19.70
C GLU A 103 -10.39 0.77 -18.38
N ASN A 104 -9.36 -0.02 -18.13
CA ASN A 104 -9.12 -0.67 -16.84
C ASN A 104 -7.74 -0.27 -16.31
N GLN A 105 -7.60 -0.29 -14.99
CA GLN A 105 -6.35 -0.02 -14.29
C GLN A 105 -6.06 -1.15 -13.30
N ASP A 106 -4.91 -1.80 -13.43
CA ASP A 106 -4.42 -2.71 -12.40
C ASP A 106 -3.93 -1.88 -11.21
N ILE A 107 -4.41 -2.22 -10.01
CA ILE A 107 -4.03 -1.50 -8.79
C ILE A 107 -2.96 -2.26 -8.00
N ALA A 108 -3.02 -3.59 -8.05
CA ALA A 108 -2.07 -4.49 -7.42
C ALA A 108 -2.19 -5.90 -8.03
N VAL A 109 -1.23 -6.76 -7.73
CA VAL A 109 -1.27 -8.19 -8.04
C VAL A 109 -0.84 -9.00 -6.83
N ILE A 110 -1.59 -10.05 -6.49
CA ILE A 110 -1.17 -11.07 -5.53
C ILE A 110 -0.49 -12.18 -6.35
N GLU A 111 0.80 -12.31 -6.14
CA GLU A 111 1.65 -13.30 -6.81
C GLU A 111 1.90 -14.46 -5.86
N ILE A 112 1.62 -15.69 -6.31
CA ILE A 112 1.70 -16.91 -5.51
C ILE A 112 2.44 -17.98 -6.28
N GLU A 113 3.38 -18.63 -5.61
CA GLU A 113 4.12 -19.79 -6.15
C GLU A 113 4.06 -20.95 -5.17
N LYS A 114 3.65 -22.12 -5.65
CA LYS A 114 3.84 -23.37 -4.94
C LYS A 114 5.32 -23.78 -5.02
N THR A 115 5.93 -23.99 -3.87
CA THR A 115 7.36 -24.33 -3.75
C THR A 115 7.60 -25.76 -3.26
N GLY A 116 6.54 -26.51 -2.97
CA GLY A 116 6.55 -27.90 -2.53
C GLY A 116 5.13 -28.42 -2.34
N ASP A 117 4.95 -29.67 -1.91
CA ASP A 117 3.64 -30.32 -1.81
C ASP A 117 2.67 -29.56 -0.89
N GLU A 118 3.16 -29.08 0.25
CA GLU A 118 2.39 -28.29 1.21
C GLU A 118 3.09 -26.97 1.52
N ASN A 119 3.67 -26.34 0.51
CA ASN A 119 4.43 -25.12 0.69
C ASN A 119 4.16 -24.16 -0.47
N ALA A 120 3.71 -22.94 -0.11
CA ALA A 120 3.51 -21.84 -1.05
C ALA A 120 4.02 -20.53 -0.45
N ILE A 121 4.55 -19.67 -1.29
CA ILE A 121 4.97 -18.32 -0.94
C ILE A 121 4.11 -17.31 -1.68
N LEU A 122 3.93 -16.14 -1.10
CA LEU A 122 3.05 -15.11 -1.62
C LEU A 122 3.62 -13.72 -1.37
N GLN A 123 3.44 -12.84 -2.34
CA GLN A 123 3.61 -11.39 -2.18
C GLN A 123 2.48 -10.65 -2.89
N ILE A 124 2.06 -9.51 -2.36
CA ILE A 124 1.23 -8.55 -3.09
C ILE A 124 2.10 -7.39 -3.54
N ILE A 125 1.99 -7.02 -4.80
CA ILE A 125 2.76 -5.93 -5.40
C ILE A 125 1.79 -4.84 -5.85
N GLY A 126 1.90 -3.66 -5.24
CA GLY A 126 1.17 -2.47 -5.65
C GLY A 126 1.71 -1.90 -6.94
N ASP A 127 0.80 -1.46 -7.82
CA ASP A 127 1.14 -0.90 -9.11
C ASP A 127 1.82 0.47 -8.99
N GLU A 128 2.84 0.72 -9.80
CA GLU A 128 3.64 1.95 -9.72
C GLU A 128 2.90 3.23 -10.15
N ASP A 129 1.84 3.12 -10.96
CA ASP A 129 1.01 4.27 -11.32
C ASP A 129 0.03 4.64 -10.18
N ILE A 130 -0.22 3.69 -9.27
CA ILE A 130 -1.09 3.85 -8.11
C ILE A 130 -0.30 4.24 -6.86
N TYR A 131 0.87 3.62 -6.63
CA TYR A 131 1.68 3.79 -5.42
C TYR A 131 2.93 4.65 -5.62
N GLY A 132 3.17 5.15 -6.85
CA GLY A 132 4.37 5.93 -7.20
C GLY A 132 5.64 5.12 -7.40
N GLU A 133 5.71 3.92 -6.79
CA GLU A 133 6.74 2.89 -6.95
C GLU A 133 6.11 1.51 -6.73
N GLN A 134 6.81 0.44 -7.09
CA GLN A 134 6.36 -0.91 -6.71
C GLN A 134 6.49 -1.09 -5.19
N VAL A 135 5.37 -1.25 -4.52
CA VAL A 135 5.28 -1.56 -3.09
C VAL A 135 5.05 -3.05 -2.95
N ILE A 136 5.98 -3.76 -2.31
CA ILE A 136 5.89 -5.21 -2.12
C ILE A 136 5.56 -5.49 -0.66
N VAL A 137 4.49 -6.25 -0.42
CA VAL A 137 4.07 -6.67 0.91
C VAL A 137 4.00 -8.19 0.96
N GLU A 138 4.48 -8.76 2.06
CA GLU A 138 4.43 -10.21 2.30
C GLU A 138 3.99 -10.50 3.75
N PRO A 139 3.46 -11.71 4.03
CA PRO A 139 3.16 -12.13 5.38
C PRO A 139 4.43 -12.16 6.25
N ALA A 140 4.32 -11.69 7.50
CA ALA A 140 5.39 -11.83 8.46
C ALA A 140 5.54 -13.31 8.87
N SER A 141 6.77 -13.84 8.89
CA SER A 141 7.00 -15.18 9.43
C SER A 141 6.86 -15.19 10.95
N GLU A 142 6.19 -16.19 11.50
CA GLU A 142 5.99 -16.34 12.96
C GLU A 142 7.33 -16.51 13.72
N ASP A 143 8.34 -17.08 13.09
CA ASP A 143 9.68 -17.31 13.67
C ASP A 143 10.58 -16.07 13.68
N GLY A 144 10.11 -14.97 13.14
CA GLY A 144 10.85 -13.70 13.11
C GLY A 144 10.78 -12.96 14.43
N GLY A 145 11.63 -13.31 15.40
CA GLY A 145 11.79 -12.71 16.72
C GLY A 145 11.25 -11.30 16.96
N ALA A 146 10.89 -11.02 18.20
CA ALA A 146 10.21 -9.85 18.72
C ALA A 146 10.24 -8.61 17.82
N PHE A 147 9.05 -8.09 17.49
CA PHE A 147 8.87 -6.82 16.82
C PHE A 147 9.57 -5.70 17.61
N ASN A 148 10.81 -5.41 17.30
CA ASN A 148 11.43 -4.18 17.75
C ASN A 148 10.90 -3.05 16.88
N PHE A 149 9.80 -2.45 17.30
CA PHE A 149 9.41 -1.12 16.88
C PHE A 149 10.45 -0.14 17.42
N TYR A 150 11.54 0.05 16.71
CA TYR A 150 12.31 1.27 16.88
C TYR A 150 11.52 2.40 16.24
N GLY A 151 10.83 3.12 17.12
CA GLY A 151 10.10 4.31 16.77
C GLY A 151 11.03 5.30 16.10
N GLY A 152 10.47 5.99 15.12
CA GLY A 152 11.05 7.20 14.59
C GLY A 152 11.18 7.25 13.09
N SER A 153 10.12 7.18 12.36
CA SER A 153 9.96 8.04 11.20
C SER A 153 8.48 8.16 10.86
N THR A 154 8.01 9.37 11.03
CA THR A 154 6.68 9.85 10.71
C THR A 154 6.53 10.02 9.20
N HIS A 155 6.66 8.96 8.44
CA HIS A 155 6.41 8.96 7.00
C HIS A 155 5.20 8.12 6.71
N SER A 156 4.21 8.79 6.25
CA SER A 156 2.88 8.29 5.98
C SER A 156 2.70 8.07 4.52
N GLY A 157 2.28 6.91 4.21
CA GLY A 157 1.98 6.46 2.89
C GLY A 157 2.19 4.96 2.78
N PRO A 158 1.69 4.30 1.72
CA PRO A 158 1.83 2.87 1.54
C PRO A 158 3.29 2.37 1.45
N SER A 159 4.23 3.27 1.27
CA SER A 159 5.68 3.01 1.24
C SER A 159 6.42 3.51 2.47
N ALA A 160 5.71 3.88 3.54
CA ALA A 160 6.31 4.38 4.75
C ALA A 160 7.26 3.37 5.39
N ASP A 161 8.36 3.83 5.73
CA ASP A 161 9.58 3.42 6.44
C ASP A 161 9.66 2.11 7.27
N ALA A 162 8.67 1.24 7.22
CA ALA A 162 8.74 -0.09 7.81
C ALA A 162 9.46 -1.11 6.90
N VAL A 163 10.37 -0.66 6.04
CA VAL A 163 11.19 -1.58 5.24
C VAL A 163 12.17 -2.29 6.16
N GLN A 164 11.72 -3.42 6.67
CA GLN A 164 12.60 -4.33 7.38
C GLN A 164 13.36 -5.17 6.35
N GLN A 165 14.67 -4.98 6.27
CA GLN A 165 15.53 -5.99 5.68
C GLN A 165 15.58 -7.18 6.63
N ARG A 166 14.68 -8.12 6.44
CA ARG A 166 14.82 -9.44 7.03
C ARG A 166 15.42 -10.37 5.98
N ASN A 167 16.59 -10.90 6.26
CA ASN A 167 17.06 -12.16 5.71
C ASN A 167 16.33 -13.29 6.46
N GLY A 168 14.99 -13.29 6.46
CA GLY A 168 14.16 -14.16 7.24
C GLY A 168 13.46 -15.20 6.39
N ILE A 169 13.03 -16.24 7.05
CA ILE A 169 12.20 -17.33 6.52
C ILE A 169 10.93 -16.70 5.92
N VAL A 170 10.63 -17.05 4.69
CA VAL A 170 9.39 -16.63 4.01
C VAL A 170 8.24 -17.40 4.63
N ALA A 171 7.15 -16.71 4.99
CA ALA A 171 5.97 -17.36 5.56
C ALA A 171 5.37 -18.35 4.55
N ASN A 172 5.10 -19.57 5.01
CA ASN A 172 4.36 -20.55 4.24
C ASN A 172 2.85 -20.25 4.33
N VAL A 173 2.23 -19.96 3.19
CA VAL A 173 0.80 -19.61 3.11
C VAL A 173 -0.09 -20.78 2.69
N TRP A 174 0.46 -22.00 2.57
CA TRP A 174 -0.28 -23.18 2.10
C TRP A 174 -1.57 -23.46 2.86
N LEU A 175 -1.59 -23.18 4.17
CA LEU A 175 -2.77 -23.42 5.00
C LEU A 175 -3.89 -22.37 4.85
N TRP A 176 -3.67 -21.31 4.09
CA TRP A 176 -4.72 -20.34 3.82
C TRP A 176 -5.82 -20.98 2.96
N PRO A 177 -7.11 -20.83 3.33
CA PRO A 177 -8.20 -21.44 2.59
C PRO A 177 -8.21 -21.05 1.11
N SER A 178 -7.99 -19.78 0.80
CA SER A 178 -7.88 -19.25 -0.57
C SER A 178 -6.74 -19.91 -1.36
N VAL A 179 -5.58 -20.13 -0.74
CA VAL A 179 -4.42 -20.80 -1.38
C VAL A 179 -4.74 -22.28 -1.66
N ARG A 180 -5.28 -22.98 -0.67
CA ARG A 180 -5.70 -24.37 -0.88
C ARG A 180 -6.76 -24.50 -1.96
N PHE A 181 -7.66 -23.53 -2.06
CA PHE A 181 -8.71 -23.52 -3.07
C PHE A 181 -8.14 -23.40 -4.50
N ILE A 182 -7.21 -22.47 -4.74
CA ILE A 182 -6.64 -22.25 -6.08
C ILE A 182 -5.73 -23.39 -6.53
N TYR A 183 -5.14 -24.15 -5.60
CA TYR A 183 -4.36 -25.33 -5.90
C TYR A 183 -5.15 -26.64 -5.89
N ALA A 184 -6.47 -26.59 -5.70
CA ALA A 184 -7.32 -27.78 -5.77
C ALA A 184 -7.41 -28.31 -7.23
N PRO A 185 -7.40 -29.65 -7.45
CA PRO A 185 -7.39 -30.22 -8.81
C PRO A 185 -8.56 -29.79 -9.71
N ALA A 186 -9.69 -29.42 -9.13
CA ALA A 186 -10.88 -28.98 -9.87
C ALA A 186 -10.96 -27.46 -10.04
N TYR A 187 -9.96 -26.72 -9.58
CA TYR A 187 -9.96 -25.27 -9.68
C TYR A 187 -9.95 -24.80 -11.14
N ARG A 188 -10.73 -23.79 -11.42
CA ARG A 188 -10.73 -23.05 -12.68
C ARG A 188 -10.35 -21.61 -12.37
N PRO A 189 -9.42 -21.00 -13.13
CA PRO A 189 -9.00 -19.63 -12.88
C PRO A 189 -10.19 -18.68 -12.84
N TRP A 190 -10.28 -17.93 -11.75
CA TRP A 190 -11.33 -16.95 -11.55
C TRP A 190 -11.13 -15.75 -12.46
N ILE A 191 -12.15 -15.36 -13.16
CA ILE A 191 -12.21 -14.13 -13.93
C ILE A 191 -13.50 -13.42 -13.50
N SER A 192 -13.37 -12.28 -12.84
CA SER A 192 -14.50 -11.47 -12.42
C SER A 192 -15.46 -11.21 -13.59
N PRO A 193 -16.74 -11.51 -13.48
CA PRO A 193 -17.74 -11.24 -14.52
C PRO A 193 -18.13 -9.75 -14.58
N TRP A 194 -17.71 -8.96 -13.59
CA TRP A 194 -18.12 -7.58 -13.42
C TRP A 194 -17.33 -6.63 -14.31
N ARG A 195 -17.98 -5.53 -14.71
CA ARG A 195 -17.40 -4.52 -15.58
C ARG A 195 -18.06 -3.17 -15.31
N TRP A 196 -17.62 -2.15 -16.00
CA TRP A 196 -18.15 -0.79 -15.88
C TRP A 196 -19.67 -0.77 -15.85
N HIS A 197 -20.25 -0.17 -14.81
CA HIS A 197 -21.69 -0.09 -14.50
C HIS A 197 -22.45 -1.43 -14.40
N LEU A 198 -21.75 -2.55 -14.45
CA LEU A 198 -22.32 -3.85 -14.21
C LEU A 198 -21.65 -4.46 -12.98
N TYR A 199 -22.25 -4.28 -11.83
CA TYR A 199 -21.75 -4.68 -10.51
C TYR A 199 -22.67 -5.70 -9.84
N PRO A 200 -22.20 -6.44 -8.82
CA PRO A 200 -23.04 -7.35 -8.05
C PRO A 200 -24.19 -6.60 -7.39
N VAL A 201 -25.36 -7.24 -7.29
CA VAL A 201 -26.54 -6.62 -6.66
C VAL A 201 -26.31 -6.23 -5.20
N TRP A 202 -25.45 -6.97 -4.50
CA TRP A 202 -25.11 -6.72 -3.10
C TRP A 202 -24.18 -5.51 -2.92
N TRP A 203 -23.41 -5.13 -3.94
CA TRP A 203 -22.48 -4.01 -3.87
C TRP A 203 -23.15 -2.69 -4.26
N LYS A 204 -22.87 -1.66 -3.47
CA LYS A 204 -23.25 -0.27 -3.79
C LYS A 204 -22.07 0.63 -3.51
N PRO A 205 -21.74 1.54 -4.41
CA PRO A 205 -20.67 2.51 -4.16
C PRO A 205 -21.01 3.39 -2.97
N TRP A 206 -19.98 3.79 -2.25
CA TRP A 206 -20.07 4.75 -1.15
C TRP A 206 -19.10 5.90 -1.41
N LYS A 207 -19.27 7.02 -0.68
CA LYS A 207 -18.36 8.16 -0.82
C LYS A 207 -17.03 7.85 -0.15
N PRO A 208 -15.87 8.12 -0.83
CA PRO A 208 -14.56 7.88 -0.24
C PRO A 208 -14.39 8.63 1.09
N TYR A 209 -13.90 7.93 2.08
CA TYR A 209 -13.55 8.54 3.36
C TYR A 209 -12.37 9.48 3.19
N ALA A 210 -12.41 10.64 3.85
CA ALA A 210 -11.26 11.51 3.94
C ALA A 210 -10.08 10.83 4.66
N TRP A 211 -8.85 11.17 4.29
CA TRP A 211 -7.63 10.50 4.79
C TRP A 211 -7.57 10.35 6.31
N HIS A 212 -7.90 11.39 7.06
CA HIS A 212 -7.86 11.36 8.52
C HIS A 212 -8.87 10.37 9.15
N VAL A 213 -9.92 10.00 8.41
CA VAL A 213 -10.90 8.98 8.82
C VAL A 213 -10.48 7.59 8.32
N TRP A 214 -9.95 7.53 7.10
CA TRP A 214 -9.56 6.30 6.44
C TRP A 214 -8.31 5.67 7.04
N HIS A 215 -7.24 6.46 7.18
CA HIS A 215 -5.93 5.97 7.62
C HIS A 215 -5.97 5.20 8.95
N PRO A 216 -6.65 5.66 10.02
CA PRO A 216 -6.72 4.90 11.27
C PRO A 216 -7.37 3.53 11.12
N ARG A 217 -8.24 3.33 10.13
CA ARG A 217 -8.93 2.06 9.88
C ARG A 217 -8.02 1.03 9.24
N VAL A 218 -7.09 1.47 8.37
CA VAL A 218 -6.18 0.57 7.63
C VAL A 218 -4.89 0.23 8.38
N VAL A 219 -4.49 1.04 9.36
CA VAL A 219 -3.28 0.81 10.16
C VAL A 219 -3.32 -0.52 10.92
N VAL A 220 -4.49 -1.01 11.26
CA VAL A 220 -4.68 -2.28 11.98
C VAL A 220 -4.14 -3.48 11.20
N PHE A 221 -4.11 -3.39 9.86
CA PHE A 221 -3.62 -4.46 8.99
C PHE A 221 -2.10 -4.55 8.89
N GLN A 222 -1.36 -3.58 9.41
CA GLN A 222 0.10 -3.51 9.24
C GLN A 222 0.88 -4.53 10.08
N ARG A 223 0.27 -5.10 11.12
CA ARG A 223 0.99 -6.00 12.04
C ARG A 223 1.34 -7.37 11.45
N PRO A 224 0.42 -8.10 10.80
CA PRO A 224 0.71 -9.43 10.28
C PRO A 224 1.45 -9.42 8.93
N PHE A 225 1.66 -8.23 8.33
CA PHE A 225 2.26 -8.09 7.01
C PHE A 225 3.38 -7.05 7.01
N VAL A 226 4.43 -7.33 6.23
CA VAL A 226 5.63 -6.48 6.19
C VAL A 226 5.88 -5.97 4.78
N VAL A 227 6.27 -4.69 4.68
CA VAL A 227 6.74 -4.11 3.42
C VAL A 227 8.19 -4.50 3.20
N VAL A 228 8.47 -5.13 2.08
CA VAL A 228 9.80 -5.61 1.71
C VAL A 228 10.30 -4.97 0.41
N ARG A 229 11.59 -5.15 0.11
CA ARG A 229 12.20 -4.68 -1.15
C ARG A 229 12.63 -5.80 -2.05
N THR A 230 12.52 -7.02 -1.58
CA THR A 230 12.93 -8.20 -2.33
C THR A 230 11.71 -8.83 -2.97
N HIS A 231 11.72 -8.90 -4.29
CA HIS A 231 10.74 -9.67 -5.04
C HIS A 231 11.16 -11.13 -4.99
N ARG A 232 10.34 -11.98 -4.41
CA ARG A 232 10.62 -13.41 -4.20
C ARG A 232 9.84 -14.31 -5.15
N VAL A 233 8.64 -13.91 -5.54
CA VAL A 233 7.68 -14.65 -6.35
C VAL A 233 7.91 -14.33 -7.84
N VAL A 234 9.07 -14.71 -8.35
CA VAL A 234 9.61 -14.20 -9.64
C VAL A 234 8.89 -14.80 -10.84
N ARG A 235 8.45 -16.06 -10.73
CA ARG A 235 7.74 -16.76 -11.81
C ARG A 235 6.36 -16.17 -12.03
N ALA A 236 5.61 -15.87 -10.94
CA ALA A 236 4.32 -15.22 -11.02
C ALA A 236 4.43 -13.81 -11.61
N HIS A 237 5.47 -13.07 -11.23
CA HIS A 237 5.75 -11.77 -11.83
C HIS A 237 6.00 -11.85 -13.34
N ALA A 238 6.72 -12.87 -13.79
CA ALA A 238 7.01 -13.07 -15.20
C ALA A 238 5.74 -13.31 -16.05
N ILE A 239 4.71 -13.94 -15.46
CA ILE A 239 3.41 -14.14 -16.14
C ILE A 239 2.60 -12.84 -16.14
N TYR A 240 2.59 -12.13 -15.04
CA TYR A 240 1.77 -10.92 -14.88
C TYR A 240 2.32 -9.73 -15.69
N LYS A 241 3.61 -9.45 -15.58
CA LYS A 241 4.22 -8.24 -16.13
C LYS A 241 3.87 -7.91 -17.60
N PRO A 242 3.88 -8.87 -18.54
CA PRO A 242 3.50 -8.60 -19.94
C PRO A 242 1.99 -8.38 -20.12
N LEU A 243 1.16 -8.74 -19.13
CA LEU A 243 -0.29 -8.65 -19.14
C LEU A 243 -0.83 -7.47 -18.32
N ARG A 244 0.06 -6.68 -17.71
CA ARG A 244 -0.29 -5.50 -16.91
C ARG A 244 -1.12 -4.53 -17.74
N VAL A 245 -2.23 -4.07 -17.15
CA VAL A 245 -3.17 -3.12 -17.78
C VAL A 245 -3.10 -1.78 -17.06
N THR A 246 -2.94 -0.71 -17.84
CA THR A 246 -2.89 0.67 -17.32
C THR A 246 -3.87 1.55 -18.05
N SER A 247 -4.48 2.50 -17.33
CA SER A 247 -5.42 3.48 -17.87
C SER A 247 -4.70 4.79 -18.18
N ALA A 248 -4.91 5.30 -19.40
CA ALA A 248 -4.41 6.62 -19.77
C ALA A 248 -5.08 7.73 -18.95
N THR A 249 -6.34 7.56 -18.60
CA THR A 249 -7.10 8.48 -17.73
C THR A 249 -6.49 8.56 -16.35
N VAL A 250 -6.21 7.42 -15.70
CA VAL A 250 -5.58 7.37 -14.37
C VAL A 250 -4.18 7.96 -14.42
N HIS A 251 -3.38 7.55 -15.41
CA HIS A 251 -2.03 8.07 -15.58
C HIS A 251 -2.01 9.59 -15.70
N THR A 252 -2.87 10.16 -16.56
CA THR A 252 -2.92 11.61 -16.76
C THR A 252 -3.41 12.35 -15.53
N ARG A 253 -4.45 11.84 -14.85
CA ARG A 253 -5.04 12.45 -13.66
C ARG A 253 -4.06 12.50 -12.50
N HIS A 254 -3.32 11.45 -12.29
CA HIS A 254 -2.43 11.30 -11.13
C HIS A 254 -0.94 11.59 -11.44
N ALA A 255 -0.59 11.89 -12.69
CA ALA A 255 0.79 12.16 -13.11
C ALA A 255 1.50 13.19 -12.23
N ALA A 256 0.82 14.27 -11.87
CA ALA A 256 1.39 15.31 -11.01
C ALA A 256 1.72 14.77 -9.62
N SER A 257 0.78 14.04 -8.99
CA SER A 257 0.97 13.44 -7.66
C SER A 257 2.08 12.39 -7.66
N VAL A 258 2.09 11.51 -8.67
CA VAL A 258 3.14 10.48 -8.85
C VAL A 258 4.51 11.13 -9.05
N ASN A 259 4.61 12.16 -9.88
CA ASN A 259 5.88 12.87 -10.10
C ASN A 259 6.36 13.62 -8.84
N HIS A 260 5.45 14.18 -8.05
CA HIS A 260 5.78 14.82 -6.78
C HIS A 260 6.25 13.84 -5.70
N TYR A 261 5.75 12.60 -5.75
CA TYR A 261 6.09 11.56 -4.79
C TYR A 261 7.33 10.76 -5.19
N ARG A 262 7.66 10.70 -6.48
CA ARG A 262 8.71 9.81 -7.00
C ARG A 262 9.98 9.88 -6.18
N VAL A 263 10.39 8.71 -5.71
CA VAL A 263 11.63 8.50 -4.99
C VAL A 263 12.78 8.55 -5.98
N THR A 264 13.59 9.60 -5.93
CA THR A 264 14.81 9.68 -6.74
C THR A 264 15.89 8.81 -6.10
N ARG A 265 16.24 7.71 -6.75
CA ARG A 265 17.37 6.85 -6.34
C ARG A 265 18.60 7.17 -7.15
N THR A 266 19.62 7.70 -6.50
CA THR A 266 20.95 7.90 -7.10
C THR A 266 21.91 6.82 -6.62
N LYS A 267 22.47 6.05 -7.56
CA LYS A 267 23.47 5.02 -7.27
C LYS A 267 24.85 5.53 -7.74
N THR A 268 25.77 5.69 -6.82
CA THR A 268 27.16 6.04 -7.11
C THR A 268 28.05 4.84 -6.80
N THR A 269 28.83 4.39 -7.78
CA THR A 269 29.79 3.31 -7.61
C THR A 269 31.20 3.90 -7.67
N HIS A 270 32.00 3.63 -6.66
CA HIS A 270 33.39 4.02 -6.60
C HIS A 270 34.25 2.76 -6.46
N THR A 271 35.16 2.51 -7.40
CA THR A 271 36.07 1.37 -7.37
C THR A 271 37.49 1.89 -7.13
N GLY A 272 38.13 1.38 -6.10
CA GLY A 272 39.49 1.77 -5.73
C GLY A 272 40.30 0.56 -5.25
N PRO A 273 41.61 0.73 -4.92
CA PRO A 273 42.49 -0.38 -4.51
C PRO A 273 41.98 -1.20 -3.31
N GLY A 274 41.06 -0.66 -2.52
CA GLY A 274 40.42 -1.32 -1.36
C GLY A 274 39.08 -1.98 -1.66
N GLY A 275 38.70 -2.13 -2.94
CA GLY A 275 37.43 -2.75 -3.36
C GLY A 275 36.38 -1.76 -3.89
N THR A 276 35.20 -2.26 -4.17
CA THR A 276 34.10 -1.47 -4.74
C THR A 276 33.15 -0.98 -3.67
N THR A 277 32.95 0.32 -3.60
CA THR A 277 31.95 0.94 -2.70
C THR A 277 30.75 1.40 -3.53
N ILE A 278 29.58 0.87 -3.21
CA ILE A 278 28.31 1.27 -3.82
C ILE A 278 27.57 2.14 -2.82
N ARG A 279 27.33 3.39 -3.19
CA ARG A 279 26.52 4.33 -2.42
C ARG A 279 25.17 4.50 -3.10
N THR A 280 24.09 4.09 -2.45
CA THR A 280 22.73 4.32 -2.93
C THR A 280 22.11 5.40 -2.06
N THR A 281 21.74 6.52 -2.67
CA THR A 281 20.99 7.59 -2.00
C THR A 281 19.57 7.57 -2.52
N THR A 282 18.63 7.36 -1.61
CA THR A 282 17.18 7.46 -1.87
C THR A 282 16.72 8.81 -1.33
N THR A 283 16.11 9.62 -2.18
CA THR A 283 15.59 10.93 -1.85
C THR A 283 14.10 10.94 -2.09
N VAL A 284 13.32 11.22 -1.07
CA VAL A 284 11.87 11.39 -1.17
C VAL A 284 11.57 12.88 -1.20
N LYS A 285 10.86 13.34 -2.24
CA LYS A 285 10.41 14.72 -2.37
C LYS A 285 8.89 14.76 -2.40
N LYS A 286 8.28 15.68 -1.64
CA LYS A 286 6.87 16.01 -1.71
C LYS A 286 6.75 17.52 -1.98
N ASN A 287 5.97 17.91 -2.99
CA ASN A 287 5.82 19.30 -3.42
C ASN A 287 7.17 20.03 -3.65
N GLY A 288 8.15 19.35 -4.28
CA GLY A 288 9.50 19.89 -4.51
C GLY A 288 10.39 19.95 -3.28
N HIS A 289 9.88 19.78 -2.08
CA HIS A 289 10.63 19.80 -0.82
C HIS A 289 11.14 18.40 -0.43
N LEU A 290 12.39 18.36 0.06
CA LEU A 290 12.99 17.14 0.58
C LEU A 290 12.25 16.71 1.85
N LYS A 291 11.58 15.54 1.82
CA LYS A 291 10.93 14.94 2.99
C LYS A 291 11.81 13.91 3.69
N GLY A 292 12.65 13.22 2.92
CA GLY A 292 13.56 12.23 3.48
C GLY A 292 14.75 11.95 2.57
N LYS A 293 15.88 11.60 3.18
CA LYS A 293 17.09 11.17 2.48
C LYS A 293 17.70 9.99 3.23
N LYS A 294 17.79 8.84 2.56
CA LYS A 294 18.46 7.65 3.10
C LYS A 294 19.66 7.32 2.22
N THR A 295 20.83 7.18 2.83
CA THR A 295 22.05 6.76 2.14
C THR A 295 22.48 5.41 2.69
N THR A 296 22.57 4.42 1.80
CA THR A 296 23.10 3.09 2.12
C THR A 296 24.44 2.93 1.42
N VAL A 297 25.45 2.52 2.15
CA VAL A 297 26.79 2.25 1.63
C VAL A 297 27.08 0.77 1.73
N ARG A 298 27.32 0.10 0.60
CA ARG A 298 27.77 -1.28 0.55
C ARG A 298 29.22 -1.30 0.06
N ARG A 299 30.09 -1.96 0.81
CA ARG A 299 31.46 -2.26 0.38
C ARG A 299 31.53 -3.71 -0.05
N ARG A 300 32.04 -3.95 -1.25
CA ARG A 300 32.47 -5.29 -1.71
C ARG A 300 33.98 -5.29 -1.67
N ARG A 301 34.54 -6.17 -0.87
CA ARG A 301 35.95 -6.52 -0.90
C ARG A 301 36.20 -7.51 -2.00
#